data_8268679e1b2fd47bb766831e1a18826b
#
_entry.id   8268679e1b2fd47bb766831e1a18826b
#
_cell.length_a   1.000
_cell.length_b   1.000
_cell.length_c   1.000
_cell.angle_alpha   90.00
_cell.angle_beta   90.00
_cell.angle_gamma   90.00
#
_symmetry.space_group_name_H-M   'P 1'
#
loop_
_entity.id
_entity.type
_entity.pdbx_description
1 polymer ?
#
loop_
_entity_poly.entity_id
_entity_poly.type
_entity_poly.pdbx_seq_one_letter_code
_entity_poly.pdbx_strand_id
1 'polypeptide(L)'
;MAKNNLGQWAEREAVRLLLQQDYEIVKLNYFSRFGEVDIIAESKQDLVFVEVKARTSTYMGHAFEAVNLSKQQKMIKTALKFLQEYPQYEQYYCRFDVIGFDLHHKIAKNVQQDFSKISYDQSWIENAFTLDADLINL
;
A
#
# COMPACT_ATOMS: atom_id res chain seq x y z
N MET A 1 11.71 -22.48 -0.91
CA MET A 1 10.73 -21.88 -1.81
C MET A 1 9.76 -21.04 -1.01
N ALA A 2 9.56 -19.83 -1.46
CA ALA A 2 8.63 -18.94 -0.78
C ALA A 2 7.21 -19.47 -0.90
N LYS A 3 6.53 -19.56 0.20
CA LYS A 3 5.12 -19.90 0.22
C LYS A 3 4.32 -18.63 0.34
N ASN A 4 3.21 -18.58 -0.34
CA ASN A 4 2.37 -17.40 -0.41
C ASN A 4 1.30 -17.44 0.67
N ASN A 5 1.33 -16.46 1.56
CA ASN A 5 0.14 -16.14 2.31
C ASN A 5 -0.55 -14.98 1.60
N LEU A 6 -1.72 -14.61 2.09
CA LEU A 6 -2.53 -13.58 1.44
C LEU A 6 -1.80 -12.24 1.34
N GLY A 7 -1.15 -11.81 2.42
CA GLY A 7 -0.44 -10.53 2.43
C GLY A 7 0.70 -10.48 1.44
N GLN A 8 1.51 -11.54 1.40
CA GLN A 8 2.64 -11.62 0.48
C GLN A 8 2.18 -11.62 -0.97
N TRP A 9 1.12 -12.38 -1.25
CA TRP A 9 0.54 -12.41 -2.58
C TRP A 9 0.07 -11.03 -3.01
N ALA A 10 -0.66 -10.34 -2.13
CA ALA A 10 -1.20 -9.01 -2.42
C ALA A 10 -0.09 -8.00 -2.70
N GLU A 11 0.98 -8.04 -1.91
CA GLU A 11 2.11 -7.12 -2.13
C GLU A 11 2.78 -7.38 -3.48
N ARG A 12 2.95 -8.63 -3.85
CA ARG A 12 3.53 -8.95 -5.17
C ARG A 12 2.63 -8.50 -6.31
N GLU A 13 1.32 -8.70 -6.15
CA GLU A 13 0.37 -8.22 -7.17
C GLU A 13 0.39 -6.71 -7.28
N ALA A 14 0.48 -6.00 -6.17
CA ALA A 14 0.56 -4.55 -6.17
C ALA A 14 1.84 -4.07 -6.87
N VAL A 15 2.97 -4.72 -6.61
CA VAL A 15 4.23 -4.42 -7.30
C VAL A 15 4.05 -4.60 -8.81
N ARG A 16 3.45 -5.70 -9.22
CA ARG A 16 3.23 -5.98 -10.64
C ARG A 16 2.38 -4.89 -11.30
N LEU A 17 1.34 -4.44 -10.62
CA LEU A 17 0.48 -3.37 -11.12
C LEU A 17 1.24 -2.06 -11.28
N LEU A 18 2.06 -1.73 -10.28
CA LEU A 18 2.87 -0.51 -10.33
C LEU A 18 3.85 -0.55 -11.49
N LEU A 19 4.54 -1.68 -11.67
CA LEU A 19 5.48 -1.83 -12.78
C LEU A 19 4.77 -1.72 -14.13
N GLN A 20 3.57 -2.26 -14.25
CA GLN A 20 2.78 -2.15 -15.49
C GLN A 20 2.39 -0.72 -15.81
N GLN A 21 2.30 0.15 -14.81
CA GLN A 21 1.97 1.56 -14.98
C GLN A 21 3.22 2.44 -15.00
N ASP A 22 4.37 1.83 -15.27
CA ASP A 22 5.65 2.53 -15.44
C ASP A 22 6.18 3.18 -14.17
N TYR A 23 5.82 2.64 -13.01
CA TYR A 23 6.45 3.03 -11.76
C TYR A 23 7.69 2.18 -11.52
N GLU A 24 8.67 2.78 -10.85
CA GLU A 24 9.82 2.06 -10.32
C GLU A 24 9.64 1.88 -8.82
N ILE A 25 10.01 0.71 -8.32
CA ILE A 25 9.90 0.44 -6.88
C ILE A 25 11.13 1.00 -6.19
N VAL A 26 10.90 1.87 -5.21
CA VAL A 26 11.97 2.51 -4.45
C VAL A 26 12.28 1.69 -3.20
N LYS A 27 11.25 1.34 -2.44
CA LYS A 27 11.40 0.55 -1.21
C LYS A 27 10.19 -0.35 -1.03
N LEU A 28 10.44 -1.50 -0.42
CA LEU A 28 9.39 -2.39 0.06
C LEU A 28 9.47 -2.44 1.57
N ASN A 29 8.31 -2.42 2.22
CA ASN A 29 8.20 -2.55 3.67
C ASN A 29 9.13 -1.59 4.42
N TYR A 30 8.93 -0.30 4.15
CA TYR A 30 9.72 0.74 4.80
C TYR A 30 9.18 1.02 6.20
N PHE A 31 10.04 0.86 7.19
CA PHE A 31 9.67 0.99 8.61
C PHE A 31 10.11 2.32 9.21
N SER A 32 9.28 2.82 10.13
CA SER A 32 9.66 3.88 11.03
C SER A 32 9.10 3.53 12.41
N ARG A 33 9.43 4.34 13.41
CA ARG A 33 8.84 4.15 14.73
C ARG A 33 7.33 4.38 14.73
N PHE A 34 6.81 5.03 13.69
CA PHE A 34 5.37 5.32 13.58
C PHE A 34 4.60 4.19 12.90
N GLY A 35 5.27 3.34 12.15
CA GLY A 35 4.63 2.27 11.41
C GLY A 35 5.37 1.93 10.15
N GLU A 36 4.66 1.32 9.21
CA GLU A 36 5.23 0.78 7.99
C GLU A 36 4.46 1.28 6.78
N VAL A 37 5.17 1.50 5.68
CA VAL A 37 4.58 1.72 4.36
C VAL A 37 4.93 0.52 3.50
N ASP A 38 3.94 -0.12 2.92
CA ASP A 38 4.15 -1.37 2.20
C ASP A 38 5.03 -1.22 0.98
N ILE A 39 4.77 -0.19 0.16
CA ILE A 39 5.53 0.05 -1.05
C ILE A 39 5.75 1.55 -1.21
N ILE A 40 6.98 1.94 -1.56
CA ILE A 40 7.28 3.29 -2.01
C ILE A 40 7.72 3.16 -3.46
N ALA A 41 7.06 3.89 -4.34
CA ALA A 41 7.32 3.82 -5.78
C ALA A 41 7.41 5.22 -6.37
N GLU A 42 8.07 5.33 -7.52
CA GLU A 42 8.20 6.62 -8.19
C GLU A 42 7.90 6.49 -9.67
N SER A 43 7.35 7.54 -10.22
CA SER A 43 7.16 7.68 -11.66
C SER A 43 7.24 9.16 -11.99
N LYS A 44 8.14 9.52 -12.90
CA LYS A 44 8.39 10.92 -13.25
C LYS A 44 8.77 11.69 -11.99
N GLN A 45 7.95 12.62 -11.54
CA GLN A 45 8.20 13.38 -10.33
C GLN A 45 7.20 13.08 -9.21
N ASP A 46 6.48 11.98 -9.34
CA ASP A 46 5.56 11.53 -8.30
C ASP A 46 6.24 10.49 -7.44
N LEU A 47 6.15 10.65 -6.13
CA LEU A 47 6.59 9.69 -5.15
C LEU A 47 5.36 9.16 -4.43
N VAL A 48 5.09 7.89 -4.56
CA VAL A 48 3.84 7.29 -4.11
C VAL A 48 4.10 6.35 -2.95
N PHE A 49 3.39 6.58 -1.86
CA PHE A 49 3.42 5.72 -0.68
C PHE A 49 2.17 4.87 -0.72
N VAL A 50 2.33 3.57 -0.84
CA VAL A 50 1.23 2.66 -1.12
C VAL A 50 0.95 1.75 0.06
N GLU A 51 -0.31 1.71 0.45
CA GLU A 51 -0.83 0.73 1.39
C GLU A 51 -1.51 -0.37 0.58
N VAL A 52 -1.14 -1.61 0.85
CA VAL A 52 -1.72 -2.78 0.18
C VAL A 52 -2.65 -3.47 1.15
N LYS A 53 -3.87 -3.70 0.73
CA LYS A 53 -4.87 -4.39 1.54
C LYS A 53 -5.49 -5.53 0.76
N ALA A 54 -5.56 -6.68 1.39
CA ALA A 54 -6.26 -7.83 0.83
C ALA A 54 -7.23 -8.35 1.87
N ARG A 55 -8.45 -8.59 1.45
CA ARG A 55 -9.51 -9.08 2.34
C ARG A 55 -10.19 -10.25 1.68
N THR A 56 -10.60 -11.20 2.52
CA THR A 56 -11.40 -12.29 2.03
C THR A 56 -12.84 -11.84 1.85
N SER A 57 -13.63 -12.66 1.15
CA SER A 57 -15.03 -12.33 0.88
C SER A 57 -15.74 -11.87 2.14
N THR A 58 -16.33 -10.68 2.07
CA THR A 58 -17.05 -10.10 3.18
C THR A 58 -17.97 -9.01 2.65
N TYR A 59 -19.08 -8.82 3.34
CA TYR A 59 -19.99 -7.72 3.07
C TYR A 59 -19.67 -6.48 3.89
N MET A 60 -18.52 -6.48 4.55
CA MET A 60 -18.16 -5.40 5.48
C MET A 60 -17.34 -4.28 4.82
N GLY A 61 -17.50 -4.10 3.54
CA GLY A 61 -16.85 -3.02 2.82
C GLY A 61 -15.64 -3.47 2.02
N HIS A 62 -15.02 -2.52 1.35
CA HIS A 62 -13.87 -2.77 0.49
C HIS A 62 -12.57 -2.63 1.25
N ALA A 63 -11.49 -3.17 0.68
CA ALA A 63 -10.16 -3.11 1.30
C ALA A 63 -9.75 -1.67 1.63
N PHE A 64 -10.10 -0.72 0.78
CA PHE A 64 -9.81 0.69 1.00
C PHE A 64 -10.32 1.20 2.34
N GLU A 65 -11.50 0.75 2.76
CA GLU A 65 -12.13 1.22 3.99
C GLU A 65 -11.39 0.79 5.25
N ALA A 66 -10.40 -0.10 5.12
CA ALA A 66 -9.57 -0.50 6.25
C ALA A 66 -8.49 0.53 6.59
N VAL A 67 -8.30 1.55 5.76
CA VAL A 67 -7.28 2.57 5.98
C VAL A 67 -7.92 3.76 6.69
N ASN A 68 -8.03 3.65 8.02
CA ASN A 68 -8.65 4.66 8.85
C ASN A 68 -7.71 5.85 9.11
N LEU A 69 -8.22 6.85 9.81
CA LEU A 69 -7.48 8.07 10.09
C LEU A 69 -6.17 7.81 10.84
N SER A 70 -6.19 6.93 11.83
CA SER A 70 -5.00 6.58 12.59
C SER A 70 -3.91 5.99 11.68
N LYS A 71 -4.30 5.10 10.77
CA LYS A 71 -3.38 4.51 9.81
C LYS A 71 -2.82 5.56 8.86
N GLN A 72 -3.68 6.46 8.39
CA GLN A 72 -3.25 7.56 7.52
C GLN A 72 -2.20 8.42 8.19
N GLN A 73 -2.42 8.78 9.45
CA GLN A 73 -1.47 9.57 10.22
C GLN A 73 -0.11 8.89 10.34
N LYS A 74 -0.13 7.59 10.61
CA LYS A 74 1.11 6.80 10.72
C LYS A 74 1.85 6.75 9.39
N MET A 75 1.13 6.58 8.30
CA MET A 75 1.73 6.57 6.97
C MET A 75 2.36 7.91 6.63
N ILE A 76 1.67 9.00 6.94
CA ILE A 76 2.18 10.35 6.68
C ILE A 76 3.47 10.59 7.47
N LYS A 77 3.49 10.24 8.75
CA LYS A 77 4.70 10.39 9.57
C LYS A 77 5.85 9.55 9.04
N THR A 78 5.57 8.33 8.61
CA THR A 78 6.57 7.46 8.02
C THR A 78 7.10 8.02 6.72
N ALA A 79 6.22 8.60 5.89
CA ALA A 79 6.63 9.25 4.64
C ALA A 79 7.55 10.45 4.92
N LEU A 80 7.23 11.25 5.93
CA LEU A 80 8.08 12.37 6.30
C LEU A 80 9.46 11.90 6.75
N LYS A 81 9.51 10.80 7.48
CA LYS A 81 10.77 10.18 7.88
C LYS A 81 11.57 9.74 6.66
N PHE A 82 10.91 9.14 5.68
CA PHE A 82 11.55 8.72 4.45
C PHE A 82 12.18 9.91 3.72
N LEU A 83 11.43 11.01 3.61
CA LEU A 83 11.93 12.21 2.94
C LEU A 83 13.12 12.84 3.65
N GLN A 84 13.20 12.71 4.96
CA GLN A 84 14.37 13.14 5.72
C GLN A 84 15.59 12.29 5.42
N GLU A 85 15.39 10.98 5.27
CA GLU A 85 16.48 10.06 4.97
C GLU A 85 16.96 10.15 3.52
N TYR A 86 16.06 10.50 2.61
CA TYR A 86 16.33 10.50 1.18
C TYR A 86 15.97 11.87 0.58
N PRO A 87 16.82 12.88 0.84
CA PRO A 87 16.50 14.26 0.41
C PRO A 87 16.42 14.45 -1.10
N GLN A 88 16.90 13.48 -1.89
CA GLN A 88 16.76 13.56 -3.34
C GLN A 88 15.31 13.56 -3.81
N TYR A 89 14.37 13.16 -2.95
CA TYR A 89 12.94 13.15 -3.26
C TYR A 89 12.20 14.40 -2.76
N GLU A 90 12.93 15.35 -2.24
CA GLU A 90 12.36 16.54 -1.61
C GLU A 90 11.46 17.33 -2.56
N GLN A 91 11.78 17.34 -3.85
CA GLN A 91 11.02 18.08 -4.85
C GLN A 91 9.94 17.26 -5.55
N TYR A 92 9.78 16.02 -5.15
CA TYR A 92 8.77 15.15 -5.74
C TYR A 92 7.39 15.47 -5.16
N TYR A 93 6.36 15.24 -5.97
CA TYR A 93 4.99 15.31 -5.49
C TYR A 93 4.67 14.02 -4.75
N CYS A 94 4.36 14.13 -3.48
CA CYS A 94 4.05 12.97 -2.65
C CYS A 94 2.57 12.65 -2.74
N ARG A 95 2.27 11.37 -2.89
CA ARG A 95 0.91 10.88 -3.02
C ARG A 95 0.75 9.60 -2.21
N PHE A 96 -0.41 9.42 -1.62
CA PHE A 96 -0.73 8.23 -0.83
C PHE A 96 -1.82 7.45 -1.55
N ASP A 97 -1.49 6.23 -1.93
CA ASP A 97 -2.40 5.36 -2.68
C ASP A 97 -2.76 4.13 -1.86
N VAL A 98 -3.91 3.57 -2.15
CA VAL A 98 -4.32 2.28 -1.59
C VAL A 98 -4.59 1.34 -2.74
N ILE A 99 -3.93 0.19 -2.73
CA ILE A 99 -4.21 -0.88 -3.68
C ILE A 99 -4.86 -2.01 -2.90
N GLY A 100 -6.06 -2.37 -3.30
CA GLY A 100 -6.85 -3.34 -2.58
C GLY A 100 -7.24 -4.53 -3.43
N PHE A 101 -7.35 -5.67 -2.77
CA PHE A 101 -7.78 -6.93 -3.38
C PHE A 101 -8.88 -7.52 -2.49
N ASP A 102 -10.10 -7.55 -3.01
CA ASP A 102 -11.23 -8.12 -2.29
C ASP A 102 -11.52 -9.48 -2.91
N LEU A 103 -11.10 -10.54 -2.23
CA LEU A 103 -11.24 -11.90 -2.72
C LEU A 103 -12.68 -12.35 -2.59
N HIS A 104 -13.17 -13.09 -3.58
CA HIS A 104 -14.54 -13.57 -3.61
C HIS A 104 -14.76 -14.81 -2.74
N HIS A 105 -13.67 -15.39 -2.24
CA HIS A 105 -13.74 -16.56 -1.38
C HIS A 105 -13.15 -16.26 -0.02
N LYS A 106 -13.70 -16.91 1.00
CA LYS A 106 -13.22 -16.75 2.35
C LYS A 106 -11.98 -17.60 2.54
N ILE A 107 -10.88 -16.95 2.88
CA ILE A 107 -9.59 -17.62 3.02
C ILE A 107 -8.95 -17.17 4.33
N ALA A 108 -8.41 -18.13 5.08
CA ALA A 108 -7.68 -17.80 6.29
C ALA A 108 -6.37 -17.08 5.92
N LYS A 109 -6.06 -16.00 6.62
CA LYS A 109 -4.91 -15.14 6.28
C LYS A 109 -3.57 -15.88 6.30
N ASN A 110 -3.45 -16.89 7.15
CA ASN A 110 -2.20 -17.61 7.33
C ASN A 110 -2.07 -18.84 6.46
N VAL A 111 -3.11 -19.15 5.68
CA VAL A 111 -3.07 -20.29 4.79
C VAL A 111 -2.21 -19.96 3.58
N GLN A 112 -1.28 -20.83 3.28
CA GLN A 112 -0.41 -20.69 2.12
C GLN A 112 -0.98 -21.48 0.98
N GLN A 113 -1.24 -20.81 -0.13
CA GLN A 113 -1.84 -21.45 -1.29
C GLN A 113 -1.52 -20.65 -2.55
N ASP A 114 -1.93 -21.21 -3.67
CA ASP A 114 -1.81 -20.53 -4.96
C ASP A 114 -3.04 -19.65 -5.16
N PHE A 115 -2.84 -18.36 -5.06
CA PHE A 115 -3.91 -17.38 -5.23
C PHE A 115 -4.20 -17.03 -6.69
N SER A 116 -3.43 -17.57 -7.63
CA SER A 116 -3.59 -17.22 -9.04
C SER A 116 -4.94 -17.67 -9.61
N LYS A 117 -5.58 -18.63 -8.98
CA LYS A 117 -6.87 -19.18 -9.44
C LYS A 117 -8.06 -18.62 -8.67
N ILE A 118 -7.82 -17.70 -7.76
CA ILE A 118 -8.87 -17.14 -6.94
C ILE A 118 -9.39 -15.87 -7.58
N SER A 119 -10.71 -15.76 -7.65
CA SER A 119 -11.40 -14.60 -8.16
C SER A 119 -11.34 -13.47 -7.14
N TYR A 120 -11.05 -12.26 -7.60
CA TYR A 120 -11.01 -11.10 -6.71
C TYR A 120 -11.32 -9.83 -7.48
N ASP A 121 -11.75 -8.81 -6.74
CA ASP A 121 -11.90 -7.47 -7.26
C ASP A 121 -10.67 -6.67 -6.84
N GLN A 122 -10.11 -5.96 -7.79
CA GLN A 122 -8.92 -5.15 -7.59
C GLN A 122 -9.31 -3.69 -7.62
N SER A 123 -8.75 -2.92 -6.71
CA SER A 123 -8.94 -1.48 -6.71
C SER A 123 -7.60 -0.79 -6.50
N TRP A 124 -7.42 0.34 -7.17
CA TRP A 124 -6.27 1.19 -6.97
C TRP A 124 -6.80 2.60 -6.80
N ILE A 125 -6.79 3.08 -5.58
CA ILE A 125 -7.28 4.42 -5.26
C ILE A 125 -6.08 5.34 -5.22
N GLU A 126 -5.92 6.15 -6.23
CA GLU A 126 -4.85 7.12 -6.30
C GLU A 126 -5.21 8.32 -5.42
N ASN A 127 -4.20 8.82 -4.74
CA ASN A 127 -4.35 10.01 -3.90
C ASN A 127 -5.50 9.85 -2.91
N ALA A 128 -5.50 8.70 -2.22
CA ALA A 128 -6.56 8.36 -1.29
C ALA A 128 -6.64 9.33 -0.12
N PHE A 129 -5.50 9.91 0.26
CA PHE A 129 -5.42 11.01 1.23
C PHE A 129 -4.14 11.79 0.95
N THR A 130 -4.01 12.98 1.52
CA THR A 130 -2.92 13.88 1.22
C THR A 130 -2.11 14.21 2.47
N LEU A 131 -0.95 14.83 2.26
CA LEU A 131 -0.16 15.43 3.32
C LEU A 131 -0.92 16.65 3.85
N ASP A 132 -1.85 16.41 4.77
CA ASP A 132 -2.67 17.46 5.35
C ASP A 132 -2.12 17.78 6.74
N ALA A 133 -1.85 19.06 7.01
CA ALA A 133 -1.35 19.49 8.31
C ALA A 133 -2.28 19.07 9.45
N ASP A 134 -3.58 19.05 9.22
CA ASP A 134 -4.55 18.63 10.23
C ASP A 134 -4.44 17.14 10.52
N LEU A 135 -4.06 16.34 9.53
CA LEU A 135 -3.88 14.91 9.71
C LEU A 135 -2.60 14.57 10.47
N ILE A 136 -1.59 15.41 10.36
CA ILE A 136 -0.32 15.20 11.04
C ILE A 136 -0.18 16.05 12.28
N ASN A 137 -1.26 16.65 12.71
CA ASN A 137 -1.27 17.48 13.90
C ASN A 137 -0.79 16.65 15.09
N LEU A 138 0.27 17.09 15.65
CA LEU A 138 1.02 16.37 16.65
C LEU A 138 0.74 16.92 18.02
#